data_1cc107eefe08c9904d090a38883d326b
#
_entry.id   1cc107eefe08c9904d090a38883d326b
#
_cell.length_a   1.000
_cell.length_b   1.000
_cell.length_c   1.000
_cell.angle_alpha   90.00
_cell.angle_beta   90.00
_cell.angle_gamma   90.00
#
_symmetry.space_group_name_H-M   'P 1'
#
loop_
_entity.id
_entity.type
_entity.pdbx_description
1 polymer ?
#
loop_
_entity_poly.entity_id
_entity_poly.type
_entity_poly.pdbx_seq_one_letter_code
_entity_poly.pdbx_strand_id
1 'polypeptide(L)'
;MPSIVLAGGGSAGHTSPLIATADALRRIDPTVEILALGTERGLETRVIPEAGYRLELIPPVPLPRRPTPGLFAVPGKMLASVGAARKILDEAKADVLVGFGGYVSTPAYVAAWRRKVPIVVHEGNAVPGIANKFAARYCTRHVKTSFPGTDLPHAEYVGLPIRRAISTLDRAALRAEARQFFGLDPDAPTLFVTGGSQGAQQINQAVSGAAVDLQAAGIQVLHAIGPKNTLEVPQTGRYPYVVLNYVDRMDLAYAAADLVVCRSGANTVTEVSGVGLPAIYVPLPIGNGEQRLNAKPVVDVGGGVLIDNAEMTTGWVRANVPQLLHDRERLTAMSTAATGVIRTDADDRLARIILDVVGSAS
;
A
#
# COMPACT_ATOMS: atom_id res chain seq x y z
N MET A 1 9.95 -15.76 -24.87
CA MET A 1 10.08 -14.77 -23.76
C MET A 1 8.68 -14.57 -23.23
N PRO A 2 8.43 -14.80 -21.94
CA PRO A 2 7.11 -14.61 -21.37
C PRO A 2 6.67 -13.14 -21.43
N SER A 3 5.44 -12.90 -21.86
CA SER A 3 4.83 -11.57 -21.92
C SER A 3 3.76 -11.44 -20.84
N ILE A 4 3.99 -10.58 -19.85
CA ILE A 4 3.16 -10.43 -18.66
C ILE A 4 2.53 -9.05 -18.65
N VAL A 5 1.19 -9.01 -18.63
CA VAL A 5 0.44 -7.76 -18.53
C VAL A 5 -0.06 -7.58 -17.09
N LEU A 6 0.29 -6.45 -16.47
CA LEU A 6 -0.06 -6.11 -15.09
C LEU A 6 -1.10 -4.98 -15.08
N ALA A 7 -2.32 -5.25 -14.64
CA ALA A 7 -3.42 -4.28 -14.61
C ALA A 7 -3.67 -3.77 -13.18
N GLY A 8 -3.46 -2.49 -12.95
CA GLY A 8 -3.70 -1.86 -11.65
C GLY A 8 -3.55 -0.36 -11.72
N GLY A 9 -4.42 0.39 -11.05
CA GLY A 9 -4.36 1.84 -11.13
C GLY A 9 -5.29 2.56 -10.17
N GLY A 10 -5.30 3.89 -10.27
CA GLY A 10 -6.09 4.80 -9.47
C GLY A 10 -5.38 5.26 -8.19
N SER A 11 -4.78 4.38 -7.42
CA SER A 11 -4.16 4.70 -6.14
C SER A 11 -2.87 3.91 -5.89
N ALA A 12 -2.06 4.37 -4.92
CA ALA A 12 -0.86 3.66 -4.47
C ALA A 12 -1.16 2.23 -3.97
N GLY A 13 -2.38 1.99 -3.48
CA GLY A 13 -2.81 0.65 -3.05
C GLY A 13 -2.77 -0.41 -4.14
N HIS A 14 -2.90 -0.02 -5.41
CA HIS A 14 -2.84 -0.93 -6.57
C HIS A 14 -1.52 -0.82 -7.33
N THR A 15 -0.96 0.40 -7.43
CA THR A 15 0.26 0.62 -8.23
C THR A 15 1.53 0.15 -7.51
N SER A 16 1.62 0.27 -6.18
CA SER A 16 2.81 -0.18 -5.45
C SER A 16 3.00 -1.70 -5.50
N PRO A 17 1.97 -2.54 -5.23
CA PRO A 17 2.09 -3.99 -5.39
C PRO A 17 2.37 -4.41 -6.83
N LEU A 18 1.81 -3.70 -7.82
CA LEU A 18 2.09 -3.94 -9.23
C LEU A 18 3.58 -3.76 -9.53
N ILE A 19 4.17 -2.62 -9.13
CA ILE A 19 5.58 -2.33 -9.34
C ILE A 19 6.47 -3.33 -8.60
N ALA A 20 6.16 -3.63 -7.33
CA ALA A 20 6.92 -4.60 -6.55
C ALA A 20 6.91 -6.00 -7.20
N THR A 21 5.78 -6.41 -7.76
CA THR A 21 5.66 -7.67 -8.51
C THR A 21 6.45 -7.62 -9.82
N ALA A 22 6.41 -6.52 -10.55
CA ALA A 22 7.18 -6.32 -11.77
C ALA A 22 8.70 -6.41 -11.50
N ASP A 23 9.16 -5.78 -10.43
CA ASP A 23 10.57 -5.84 -10.01
C ASP A 23 10.99 -7.27 -9.64
N ALA A 24 10.11 -8.01 -8.95
CA ALA A 24 10.37 -9.41 -8.59
C ALA A 24 10.40 -10.32 -9.82
N LEU A 25 9.47 -10.16 -10.76
CA LEU A 25 9.46 -10.90 -12.02
C LEU A 25 10.76 -10.69 -12.80
N ARG A 26 11.18 -9.43 -12.99
CA ARG A 26 12.42 -9.10 -13.71
C ARG A 26 13.67 -9.60 -13.00
N ARG A 27 13.64 -9.70 -11.67
CA ARG A 27 14.75 -10.25 -10.87
C ARG A 27 14.86 -11.76 -11.01
N ILE A 28 13.72 -12.47 -11.06
CA ILE A 28 13.68 -13.95 -11.15
C ILE A 28 13.97 -14.39 -12.58
N ASP A 29 13.36 -13.74 -13.55
CA ASP A 29 13.58 -13.99 -14.98
C ASP A 29 13.78 -12.66 -15.72
N PRO A 30 15.03 -12.27 -16.02
CA PRO A 30 15.32 -11.04 -16.76
C PRO A 30 14.80 -11.01 -18.20
N THR A 31 14.34 -12.15 -18.74
CA THR A 31 13.83 -12.24 -20.12
C THR A 31 12.34 -11.89 -20.24
N VAL A 32 11.63 -11.71 -19.12
CA VAL A 32 10.20 -11.38 -19.16
C VAL A 32 9.96 -9.99 -19.74
N GLU A 33 8.99 -9.92 -20.64
CA GLU A 33 8.42 -8.65 -21.10
C GLU A 33 7.28 -8.26 -20.18
N ILE A 34 7.38 -7.07 -19.57
CA ILE A 34 6.38 -6.55 -18.63
C ILE A 34 5.74 -5.31 -19.22
N LEU A 35 4.42 -5.35 -19.31
CA LEU A 35 3.57 -4.26 -19.72
C LEU A 35 2.56 -3.93 -18.62
N ALA A 36 2.50 -2.68 -18.18
CA ALA A 36 1.47 -2.24 -17.26
C ALA A 36 0.27 -1.66 -18.03
N LEU A 37 -0.92 -1.90 -17.49
CA LEU A 37 -2.19 -1.39 -18.00
C LEU A 37 -2.82 -0.46 -16.97
N GLY A 38 -3.08 0.78 -17.36
CA GLY A 38 -3.61 1.84 -16.51
C GLY A 38 -4.71 2.66 -17.17
N THR A 39 -5.06 3.77 -16.54
CA THR A 39 -5.98 4.79 -17.06
C THR A 39 -5.34 6.18 -17.01
N GLU A 40 -5.86 7.13 -17.78
CA GLU A 40 -5.29 8.50 -17.88
C GLU A 40 -5.37 9.31 -16.57
N ARG A 41 -6.15 8.88 -15.59
CA ARG A 41 -6.52 9.69 -14.41
C ARG A 41 -5.95 9.20 -13.09
N GLY A 42 -5.09 8.21 -13.09
CA GLY A 42 -4.54 7.62 -11.89
C GLY A 42 -3.10 7.98 -11.59
N LEU A 43 -2.63 7.56 -10.45
CA LEU A 43 -1.23 7.70 -10.01
C LEU A 43 -0.28 6.92 -10.93
N GLU A 44 -0.79 5.88 -11.58
CA GLU A 44 -0.07 5.00 -12.50
C GLU A 44 0.63 5.74 -13.64
N THR A 45 0.05 6.84 -14.15
CA THR A 45 0.62 7.61 -15.26
C THR A 45 1.98 8.22 -14.95
N ARG A 46 2.27 8.42 -13.67
CA ARG A 46 3.54 8.93 -13.19
C ARG A 46 4.44 7.82 -12.67
N VAL A 47 3.95 7.04 -11.69
CA VAL A 47 4.81 6.14 -10.92
C VAL A 47 5.28 4.91 -11.69
N ILE A 48 4.51 4.42 -12.66
CA ILE A 48 4.88 3.24 -13.45
C ILE A 48 6.02 3.56 -14.45
N PRO A 49 5.95 4.66 -15.24
CA PRO A 49 7.08 5.08 -16.07
C PRO A 49 8.32 5.48 -15.25
N GLU A 50 8.15 6.15 -14.11
CA GLU A 50 9.25 6.47 -13.19
C GLU A 50 9.96 5.19 -12.68
N ALA A 51 9.23 4.09 -12.51
CA ALA A 51 9.78 2.78 -12.16
C ALA A 51 10.42 2.02 -13.35
N GLY A 52 10.41 2.61 -14.57
CA GLY A 52 11.03 2.02 -15.76
C GLY A 52 10.20 0.93 -16.45
N TYR A 53 8.87 0.95 -16.27
CA TYR A 53 7.95 0.04 -16.95
C TYR A 53 7.13 0.74 -18.01
N ARG A 54 6.89 0.03 -19.11
CA ARG A 54 5.99 0.48 -20.16
C ARG A 54 4.55 0.49 -19.65
N LEU A 55 3.84 1.60 -19.90
CA LEU A 55 2.44 1.79 -19.52
C LEU A 55 1.59 2.02 -20.76
N GLU A 56 0.55 1.20 -20.92
CA GLU A 56 -0.51 1.42 -21.90
C GLU A 56 -1.78 1.84 -21.19
N LEU A 57 -2.55 2.72 -21.83
CA LEU A 57 -3.72 3.33 -21.22
C LEU A 57 -5.01 2.86 -21.92
N ILE A 58 -6.01 2.55 -21.11
CA ILE A 58 -7.37 2.27 -21.59
C ILE A 58 -8.35 3.34 -21.10
N PRO A 59 -9.46 3.57 -21.82
CA PRO A 59 -10.47 4.51 -21.38
C PRO A 59 -10.98 4.19 -19.98
N PRO A 60 -11.05 5.16 -19.06
CA PRO A 60 -11.54 4.91 -17.72
C PRO A 60 -13.05 4.63 -17.71
N VAL A 61 -13.48 3.65 -16.91
CA VAL A 61 -14.90 3.33 -16.70
C VAL A 61 -15.27 3.63 -15.24
N PRO A 62 -15.49 4.91 -14.88
CA PRO A 62 -15.91 5.26 -13.54
C PRO A 62 -17.31 4.75 -13.27
N LEU A 63 -17.48 3.93 -12.25
CA LEU A 63 -18.78 3.52 -11.76
C LEU A 63 -19.32 4.60 -10.82
N PRO A 64 -20.43 5.28 -11.16
CA PRO A 64 -21.04 6.26 -10.27
C PRO A 64 -21.50 5.59 -8.97
N ARG A 65 -21.15 6.18 -7.83
CA ARG A 65 -21.58 5.69 -6.50
C ARG A 65 -23.06 5.97 -6.20
N ARG A 66 -23.70 6.82 -7.01
CA ARG A 66 -25.13 7.17 -6.91
C ARG A 66 -25.78 7.03 -8.28
N PRO A 67 -27.08 6.73 -8.37
CA PRO A 67 -27.81 6.75 -9.62
C PRO A 67 -27.71 8.14 -10.26
N THR A 68 -27.08 8.22 -11.42
CA THR A 68 -26.96 9.45 -12.23
C THR A 68 -27.23 9.10 -13.69
N PRO A 69 -27.64 10.05 -14.55
CA PRO A 69 -27.80 9.82 -16.00
C PRO A 69 -26.53 9.24 -16.66
N GLY A 70 -25.36 9.46 -16.07
CA GLY A 70 -24.09 8.88 -16.51
C GLY A 70 -24.05 7.35 -16.51
N LEU A 71 -24.94 6.66 -15.75
CA LEU A 71 -25.06 5.20 -15.74
C LEU A 71 -25.41 4.63 -17.12
N PHE A 72 -26.22 5.35 -17.94
CA PHE A 72 -26.58 4.90 -19.30
C PHE A 72 -25.37 4.86 -20.25
N ALA A 73 -24.31 5.64 -19.97
CA ALA A 73 -23.09 5.63 -20.78
C ALA A 73 -22.08 4.55 -20.35
N VAL A 74 -22.26 3.93 -19.18
CA VAL A 74 -21.32 2.94 -18.63
C VAL A 74 -21.16 1.71 -19.55
N PRO A 75 -22.23 1.10 -20.12
CA PRO A 75 -22.08 -0.05 -21.01
C PRO A 75 -21.22 0.26 -22.25
N GLY A 76 -21.45 1.41 -22.90
CA GLY A 76 -20.65 1.82 -24.06
C GLY A 76 -19.18 2.08 -23.71
N LYS A 77 -18.92 2.75 -22.60
CA LYS A 77 -17.55 2.97 -22.08
C LYS A 77 -16.87 1.64 -21.71
N MET A 78 -17.60 0.72 -21.12
CA MET A 78 -17.07 -0.60 -20.79
C MET A 78 -16.69 -1.37 -22.05
N LEU A 79 -17.53 -1.37 -23.09
CA LEU A 79 -17.21 -2.01 -24.37
C LEU A 79 -15.97 -1.40 -25.02
N ALA A 80 -15.85 -0.08 -25.05
CA ALA A 80 -14.68 0.61 -25.58
C ALA A 80 -13.41 0.25 -24.80
N SER A 81 -13.49 0.23 -23.45
CA SER A 81 -12.36 -0.10 -22.61
C SER A 81 -11.94 -1.58 -22.73
N VAL A 82 -12.90 -2.51 -22.82
CA VAL A 82 -12.62 -3.93 -23.11
C VAL A 82 -12.00 -4.11 -24.49
N GLY A 83 -12.48 -3.37 -25.51
CA GLY A 83 -11.88 -3.38 -26.86
C GLY A 83 -10.44 -2.90 -26.86
N ALA A 84 -10.14 -1.80 -26.15
CA ALA A 84 -8.79 -1.28 -26.00
C ALA A 84 -7.87 -2.27 -25.26
N ALA A 85 -8.34 -2.82 -24.13
CA ALA A 85 -7.59 -3.81 -23.38
C ALA A 85 -7.29 -5.08 -24.22
N ARG A 86 -8.28 -5.54 -24.99
CA ARG A 86 -8.10 -6.67 -25.92
C ARG A 86 -7.00 -6.39 -26.94
N LYS A 87 -7.03 -5.22 -27.58
CA LYS A 87 -6.01 -4.83 -28.57
C LYS A 87 -4.61 -4.85 -27.95
N ILE A 88 -4.46 -4.30 -26.75
CA ILE A 88 -3.18 -4.28 -26.02
C ILE A 88 -2.70 -5.70 -25.69
N LEU A 89 -3.59 -6.58 -25.20
CA LEU A 89 -3.25 -7.98 -24.91
C LEU A 89 -2.82 -8.75 -26.18
N ASP A 90 -3.51 -8.50 -27.31
CA ASP A 90 -3.17 -9.13 -28.60
C ASP A 90 -1.81 -8.61 -29.14
N GLU A 91 -1.54 -7.31 -29.07
CA GLU A 91 -0.27 -6.70 -29.51
C GLU A 91 0.90 -7.12 -28.63
N ALA A 92 0.68 -7.22 -27.32
CA ALA A 92 1.67 -7.72 -26.36
C ALA A 92 1.87 -9.24 -26.46
N LYS A 93 1.01 -9.97 -27.17
CA LYS A 93 0.96 -11.45 -27.14
C LYS A 93 0.97 -11.98 -25.71
N ALA A 94 0.11 -11.42 -24.88
CA ALA A 94 0.13 -11.65 -23.44
C ALA A 94 -0.06 -13.14 -23.08
N ASP A 95 0.88 -13.72 -22.37
CA ASP A 95 0.81 -15.09 -21.85
C ASP A 95 -0.02 -15.15 -20.56
N VAL A 96 -0.05 -14.05 -19.79
CA VAL A 96 -0.83 -13.92 -18.57
C VAL A 96 -1.23 -12.48 -18.31
N LEU A 97 -2.43 -12.27 -17.75
CA LEU A 97 -2.86 -11.01 -17.17
C LEU A 97 -2.87 -11.13 -15.63
N VAL A 98 -2.22 -10.20 -14.97
CA VAL A 98 -2.26 -10.08 -13.49
C VAL A 98 -3.03 -8.82 -13.12
N GLY A 99 -4.08 -8.92 -12.32
CA GLY A 99 -4.86 -7.77 -11.91
C GLY A 99 -4.74 -7.49 -10.41
N PHE A 100 -4.47 -6.22 -10.09
CA PHE A 100 -4.31 -5.71 -8.71
C PHE A 100 -5.54 -4.93 -8.23
N GLY A 101 -6.59 -4.83 -9.05
CA GLY A 101 -7.77 -4.05 -8.72
C GLY A 101 -7.77 -2.63 -9.34
N GLY A 102 -8.75 -1.85 -8.92
CA GLY A 102 -9.02 -0.53 -9.54
C GLY A 102 -9.93 -0.63 -10.77
N TYR A 103 -10.29 0.54 -11.32
CA TYR A 103 -11.23 0.64 -12.44
C TYR A 103 -10.71 0.02 -13.74
N VAL A 104 -9.39 -0.09 -13.89
CA VAL A 104 -8.73 -0.67 -15.06
C VAL A 104 -8.86 -2.18 -15.10
N SER A 105 -8.94 -2.84 -13.96
CA SER A 105 -8.88 -4.30 -13.88
C SER A 105 -10.12 -4.99 -14.46
N THR A 106 -11.32 -4.45 -14.26
CA THR A 106 -12.55 -5.09 -14.77
C THR A 106 -12.54 -5.25 -16.29
N PRO A 107 -12.32 -4.20 -17.13
CA PRO A 107 -12.24 -4.37 -18.57
C PRO A 107 -11.07 -5.27 -18.99
N ALA A 108 -9.92 -5.22 -18.30
CA ALA A 108 -8.79 -6.10 -18.57
C ALA A 108 -9.14 -7.58 -18.32
N TYR A 109 -9.81 -7.89 -17.19
CA TYR A 109 -10.29 -9.26 -16.90
C TYR A 109 -11.25 -9.79 -17.96
N VAL A 110 -12.23 -8.96 -18.38
CA VAL A 110 -13.18 -9.36 -19.43
C VAL A 110 -12.47 -9.61 -20.76
N ALA A 111 -11.51 -8.77 -21.13
CA ALA A 111 -10.72 -8.91 -22.35
C ALA A 111 -9.89 -10.21 -22.33
N ALA A 112 -9.14 -10.46 -21.26
CA ALA A 112 -8.31 -11.64 -21.10
C ALA A 112 -9.14 -12.92 -21.06
N TRP A 113 -10.24 -12.93 -20.30
CA TRP A 113 -11.16 -14.06 -20.24
C TRP A 113 -11.72 -14.45 -21.61
N ARG A 114 -12.17 -13.45 -22.42
CA ARG A 114 -12.65 -13.68 -23.79
C ARG A 114 -11.55 -14.17 -24.75
N ARG A 115 -10.33 -13.79 -24.50
CA ARG A 115 -9.15 -14.23 -25.28
C ARG A 115 -8.54 -15.53 -24.78
N LYS A 116 -9.06 -16.10 -23.69
CA LYS A 116 -8.52 -17.28 -23.00
C LYS A 116 -7.08 -17.07 -22.51
N VAL A 117 -6.66 -15.82 -22.28
CA VAL A 117 -5.41 -15.50 -21.62
C VAL A 117 -5.58 -15.81 -20.13
N PRO A 118 -4.67 -16.59 -19.53
CA PRO A 118 -4.69 -16.88 -18.10
C PRO A 118 -4.73 -15.58 -17.24
N ILE A 119 -5.48 -15.63 -16.15
CA ILE A 119 -5.66 -14.47 -15.26
C ILE A 119 -5.23 -14.85 -13.86
N VAL A 120 -4.37 -14.02 -13.27
CA VAL A 120 -4.05 -14.05 -11.83
C VAL A 120 -4.66 -12.80 -11.20
N VAL A 121 -5.45 -12.98 -10.16
CA VAL A 121 -6.00 -11.87 -9.35
C VAL A 121 -5.19 -11.74 -8.08
N HIS A 122 -4.76 -10.54 -7.76
CA HIS A 122 -4.18 -10.21 -6.45
C HIS A 122 -5.06 -9.17 -5.74
N GLU A 123 -5.62 -9.56 -4.59
CA GLU A 123 -6.42 -8.65 -3.76
C GLU A 123 -5.57 -8.06 -2.64
N GLY A 124 -5.42 -6.74 -2.67
CA GLY A 124 -4.56 -6.01 -1.75
C GLY A 124 -5.17 -5.76 -0.36
N ASN A 125 -6.50 -5.77 -0.22
CA ASN A 125 -7.19 -5.43 1.03
C ASN A 125 -7.87 -6.63 1.68
N ALA A 126 -8.12 -6.55 2.97
CA ALA A 126 -8.89 -7.54 3.70
C ALA A 126 -10.36 -7.59 3.22
N VAL A 127 -10.92 -6.46 2.75
CA VAL A 127 -12.23 -6.40 2.09
C VAL A 127 -12.04 -6.33 0.58
N PRO A 128 -12.44 -7.36 -0.17
CA PRO A 128 -12.19 -7.40 -1.61
C PRO A 128 -12.92 -6.32 -2.40
N GLY A 129 -12.21 -5.76 -3.39
CA GLY A 129 -12.78 -4.84 -4.37
C GLY A 129 -13.74 -5.52 -5.37
N ILE A 130 -14.67 -4.75 -5.93
CA ILE A 130 -15.71 -5.25 -6.85
C ILE A 130 -15.09 -5.91 -8.08
N ALA A 131 -14.02 -5.34 -8.64
CA ALA A 131 -13.32 -5.88 -9.81
C ALA A 131 -12.76 -7.29 -9.52
N ASN A 132 -12.11 -7.46 -8.39
CA ASN A 132 -11.52 -8.73 -7.99
C ASN A 132 -12.58 -9.77 -7.59
N LYS A 133 -13.68 -9.36 -6.94
CA LYS A 133 -14.84 -10.23 -6.70
C LYS A 133 -15.42 -10.78 -8.01
N PHE A 134 -15.58 -9.90 -9.02
CA PHE A 134 -16.06 -10.32 -10.34
C PHE A 134 -15.10 -11.33 -10.99
N ALA A 135 -13.81 -11.04 -11.02
CA ALA A 135 -12.83 -11.91 -11.65
C ALA A 135 -12.69 -13.26 -10.94
N ALA A 136 -12.66 -13.27 -9.61
CA ALA A 136 -12.61 -14.50 -8.81
C ALA A 136 -13.85 -15.39 -8.99
N ARG A 137 -15.02 -14.79 -9.26
CA ARG A 137 -16.25 -15.53 -9.46
C ARG A 137 -16.39 -16.11 -10.87
N TYR A 138 -15.92 -15.38 -11.90
CA TYR A 138 -16.29 -15.68 -13.29
C TYR A 138 -15.12 -15.87 -14.23
N CYS A 139 -13.91 -15.39 -13.92
CA CYS A 139 -12.82 -15.32 -14.89
C CYS A 139 -11.64 -16.24 -14.57
N THR A 140 -11.37 -16.55 -13.30
CA THR A 140 -10.20 -17.32 -12.91
C THR A 140 -10.35 -18.06 -11.59
N ARG A 141 -9.46 -19.05 -11.38
CA ARG A 141 -9.25 -19.72 -10.08
C ARG A 141 -7.92 -19.35 -9.43
N HIS A 142 -7.07 -18.59 -10.10
CA HIS A 142 -5.79 -18.10 -9.55
C HIS A 142 -6.04 -16.79 -8.78
N VAL A 143 -6.54 -16.91 -7.55
CA VAL A 143 -6.88 -15.77 -6.69
C VAL A 143 -5.93 -15.73 -5.51
N LYS A 144 -5.13 -14.65 -5.41
CA LYS A 144 -4.12 -14.43 -4.38
C LYS A 144 -4.56 -13.25 -3.51
N THR A 145 -4.32 -13.36 -2.21
CA THR A 145 -4.77 -12.36 -1.24
C THR A 145 -3.66 -11.89 -0.33
N SER A 146 -3.77 -10.64 0.10
CA SER A 146 -2.79 -10.00 0.99
C SER A 146 -3.04 -10.29 2.46
N PHE A 147 -4.28 -10.61 2.82
CA PHE A 147 -4.65 -10.89 4.21
C PHE A 147 -5.28 -12.28 4.34
N PRO A 148 -5.00 -12.99 5.43
CA PRO A 148 -5.66 -14.26 5.71
C PRO A 148 -7.17 -14.05 5.92
N GLY A 149 -7.99 -14.99 5.46
CA GLY A 149 -9.43 -14.92 5.64
C GLY A 149 -10.17 -13.93 4.71
N THR A 150 -9.48 -13.36 3.70
CA THR A 150 -10.15 -12.55 2.67
C THR A 150 -11.21 -13.38 1.93
N ASP A 151 -12.47 -12.92 1.97
CA ASP A 151 -13.62 -13.64 1.41
C ASP A 151 -13.68 -13.51 -0.12
N LEU A 152 -12.98 -14.43 -0.80
CA LEU A 152 -13.00 -14.59 -2.25
C LEU A 152 -13.01 -16.08 -2.62
N PRO A 153 -13.73 -16.47 -3.70
CA PRO A 153 -13.60 -17.82 -4.26
C PRO A 153 -12.15 -18.12 -4.62
N HIS A 154 -11.69 -19.32 -4.29
CA HIS A 154 -10.34 -19.81 -4.59
C HIS A 154 -9.21 -18.98 -3.97
N ALA A 155 -9.48 -18.22 -2.90
CA ALA A 155 -8.50 -17.38 -2.24
C ALA A 155 -7.34 -18.21 -1.65
N GLU A 156 -6.12 -17.79 -1.98
CA GLU A 156 -4.88 -18.29 -1.38
C GLU A 156 -4.10 -17.11 -0.79
N TYR A 157 -3.73 -17.21 0.48
CA TYR A 157 -2.94 -16.18 1.15
C TYR A 157 -1.49 -16.23 0.69
N VAL A 158 -1.06 -15.16 0.04
CA VAL A 158 0.31 -14.97 -0.46
C VAL A 158 1.02 -13.83 0.26
N GLY A 159 0.29 -12.82 0.70
CA GLY A 159 0.78 -11.57 1.23
C GLY A 159 0.67 -10.43 0.20
N LEU A 160 1.02 -9.23 0.61
CA LEU A 160 1.04 -8.05 -0.26
C LEU A 160 2.48 -7.81 -0.76
N PRO A 161 2.72 -7.80 -2.08
CA PRO A 161 4.01 -7.38 -2.63
C PRO A 161 4.36 -5.97 -2.22
N ILE A 162 5.50 -5.81 -1.57
CA ILE A 162 6.07 -4.52 -1.16
C ILE A 162 7.46 -4.33 -1.76
N ARG A 163 7.90 -3.08 -1.87
CA ARG A 163 9.21 -2.75 -2.43
C ARG A 163 10.33 -3.45 -1.65
N ARG A 164 11.32 -3.99 -2.37
CA ARG A 164 12.44 -4.72 -1.77
C ARG A 164 13.21 -3.90 -0.75
N ALA A 165 13.39 -2.60 -0.98
CA ALA A 165 14.03 -1.70 -0.03
C ALA A 165 13.34 -1.67 1.36
N ILE A 166 12.05 -2.07 1.41
CA ILE A 166 11.30 -2.19 2.66
C ILE A 166 11.30 -3.65 3.15
N SER A 167 11.05 -4.62 2.25
CA SER A 167 10.94 -6.03 2.66
C SER A 167 12.25 -6.61 3.21
N THR A 168 13.39 -6.04 2.84
CA THR A 168 14.73 -6.43 3.30
C THR A 168 15.37 -5.41 4.24
N LEU A 169 14.60 -4.46 4.75
CA LEU A 169 15.11 -3.38 5.59
C LEU A 169 15.62 -3.89 6.93
N ASP A 170 16.90 -3.67 7.20
CA ASP A 170 17.45 -3.74 8.55
C ASP A 170 17.39 -2.35 9.19
N ARG A 171 16.36 -2.14 10.02
CA ARG A 171 16.14 -0.86 10.70
C ARG A 171 17.27 -0.49 11.65
N ALA A 172 17.85 -1.49 12.32
CA ALA A 172 18.94 -1.24 13.29
C ALA A 172 20.20 -0.76 12.56
N ALA A 173 20.56 -1.41 11.46
CA ALA A 173 21.74 -1.04 10.67
C ALA A 173 21.63 0.36 10.04
N LEU A 174 20.41 0.75 9.58
CA LEU A 174 20.20 2.05 8.92
C LEU A 174 19.78 3.19 9.86
N ARG A 175 19.55 2.92 11.16
CA ARG A 175 19.02 3.91 12.11
C ARG A 175 19.86 5.21 12.19
N ALA A 176 21.17 5.09 12.29
CA ALA A 176 22.06 6.27 12.42
C ALA A 176 22.05 7.13 11.15
N GLU A 177 22.18 6.50 9.98
CA GLU A 177 22.10 7.17 8.68
C GLU A 177 20.74 7.84 8.50
N ALA A 178 19.66 7.14 8.81
CA ALA A 178 18.30 7.62 8.68
C ALA A 178 18.02 8.86 9.54
N ARG A 179 18.48 8.86 10.79
CA ARG A 179 18.34 10.01 11.68
C ARG A 179 19.16 11.20 11.22
N GLN A 180 20.39 10.97 10.78
CA GLN A 180 21.22 12.01 10.18
C GLN A 180 20.56 12.60 8.92
N PHE A 181 20.00 11.76 8.04
CA PHE A 181 19.32 12.19 6.82
C PHE A 181 18.15 13.14 7.08
N PHE A 182 17.38 12.88 8.13
CA PHE A 182 16.24 13.73 8.51
C PHE A 182 16.59 14.85 9.51
N GLY A 183 17.83 15.00 9.91
CA GLY A 183 18.25 16.01 10.89
C GLY A 183 17.70 15.73 12.30
N LEU A 184 17.58 14.46 12.66
CA LEU A 184 17.10 13.98 13.95
C LEU A 184 18.26 13.73 14.93
N ASP A 185 18.00 13.87 16.21
CA ASP A 185 18.94 13.49 17.27
C ASP A 185 19.17 11.97 17.24
N PRO A 186 20.42 11.48 17.36
CA PRO A 186 20.74 10.07 17.24
C PRO A 186 20.10 9.19 18.33
N ASP A 187 19.86 9.72 19.53
CA ASP A 187 19.47 8.95 20.70
C ASP A 187 18.02 9.17 21.16
N ALA A 188 17.39 10.30 20.76
CA ALA A 188 16.06 10.64 21.23
C ALA A 188 14.97 9.71 20.69
N PRO A 189 13.93 9.40 21.49
CA PRO A 189 12.74 8.70 21.01
C PRO A 189 12.12 9.41 19.82
N THR A 190 11.83 8.66 18.75
CA THR A 190 11.39 9.21 17.45
C THR A 190 10.01 8.74 17.09
N LEU A 191 9.08 9.68 16.97
CA LEU A 191 7.74 9.46 16.42
C LEU A 191 7.73 9.76 14.91
N PHE A 192 7.39 8.76 14.09
CA PHE A 192 7.04 9.01 12.69
C PHE A 192 5.53 9.17 12.53
N VAL A 193 5.09 10.13 11.73
CA VAL A 193 3.67 10.42 11.51
C VAL A 193 3.40 10.48 10.01
N THR A 194 2.43 9.71 9.53
CA THR A 194 2.04 9.74 8.12
C THR A 194 0.56 9.42 7.90
N GLY A 195 -0.09 10.21 7.09
CA GLY A 195 -1.45 9.98 6.62
C GLY A 195 -1.53 9.17 5.32
N GLY A 196 -0.37 8.66 4.81
CA GLY A 196 -0.22 8.11 3.47
C GLY A 196 0.00 9.21 2.42
N SER A 197 -0.05 8.85 1.13
CA SER A 197 0.35 9.72 0.00
C SER A 197 -0.42 11.05 -0.11
N GLN A 198 -1.60 11.15 0.47
CA GLN A 198 -2.42 12.37 0.46
C GLN A 198 -2.38 13.14 1.80
N GLY A 199 -1.77 12.56 2.82
CA GLY A 199 -1.86 13.04 4.20
C GLY A 199 -3.19 12.70 4.87
N ALA A 200 -3.32 13.07 6.15
CA ALA A 200 -4.52 12.85 6.94
C ALA A 200 -4.75 14.04 7.89
N GLN A 201 -5.69 14.89 7.56
CA GLN A 201 -5.93 16.15 8.30
C GLN A 201 -6.12 15.91 9.80
N GLN A 202 -6.93 14.92 10.20
CA GLN A 202 -7.15 14.58 11.60
C GLN A 202 -5.86 14.20 12.34
N ILE A 203 -5.04 13.35 11.71
CA ILE A 203 -3.74 12.94 12.28
C ILE A 203 -2.81 14.15 12.37
N ASN A 204 -2.73 14.93 11.28
CA ASN A 204 -1.90 16.12 11.23
C ASN A 204 -2.24 17.09 12.38
N GLN A 205 -3.52 17.42 12.55
CA GLN A 205 -3.99 18.32 13.60
C GLN A 205 -3.77 17.76 15.01
N ALA A 206 -4.06 16.48 15.23
CA ALA A 206 -3.92 15.86 16.54
C ALA A 206 -2.47 15.86 17.03
N VAL A 207 -1.53 15.46 16.14
CA VAL A 207 -0.11 15.33 16.52
C VAL A 207 0.56 16.70 16.59
N SER A 208 0.30 17.61 15.63
CA SER A 208 0.86 18.96 15.70
C SER A 208 0.36 19.76 16.89
N GLY A 209 -0.91 19.60 17.26
CA GLY A 209 -1.47 20.22 18.47
C GLY A 209 -0.80 19.77 19.77
N ALA A 210 -0.15 18.59 19.77
CA ALA A 210 0.62 18.06 20.90
C ALA A 210 2.13 18.33 20.79
N ALA A 211 2.58 19.11 19.81
CA ALA A 211 4.01 19.26 19.51
C ALA A 211 4.85 19.76 20.71
N VAL A 212 4.34 20.74 21.44
CA VAL A 212 5.03 21.30 22.63
C VAL A 212 5.18 20.23 23.71
N ASP A 213 4.11 19.46 23.96
CA ASP A 213 4.11 18.39 24.96
C ASP A 213 5.05 17.23 24.57
N LEU A 214 5.08 16.85 23.28
CA LEU A 214 5.99 15.83 22.76
C LEU A 214 7.45 16.26 22.90
N GLN A 215 7.78 17.49 22.50
CA GLN A 215 9.13 18.06 22.65
C GLN A 215 9.54 18.17 24.14
N ALA A 216 8.62 18.58 25.03
CA ALA A 216 8.84 18.64 26.47
C ALA A 216 9.07 17.24 27.08
N ALA A 217 8.44 16.22 26.53
CA ALA A 217 8.68 14.82 26.89
C ALA A 217 9.95 14.23 26.27
N GLY A 218 10.78 15.01 25.60
CA GLY A 218 12.04 14.54 25.00
C GLY A 218 11.86 13.76 23.69
N ILE A 219 10.70 13.88 23.04
CA ILE A 219 10.35 13.16 21.81
C ILE A 219 10.57 14.06 20.60
N GLN A 220 11.28 13.55 19.63
CA GLN A 220 11.39 14.17 18.30
C GLN A 220 10.36 13.57 17.34
N VAL A 221 9.97 14.36 16.36
CA VAL A 221 8.89 13.98 15.44
C VAL A 221 9.34 14.15 13.98
N LEU A 222 9.14 13.13 13.17
CA LEU A 222 9.21 13.18 11.72
C LEU A 222 7.77 13.10 11.18
N HIS A 223 7.27 14.16 10.54
CA HIS A 223 5.86 14.26 10.16
C HIS A 223 5.68 14.49 8.65
N ALA A 224 5.22 13.47 7.93
CA ALA A 224 4.81 13.54 6.53
C ALA A 224 3.34 13.97 6.43
N ILE A 225 3.10 15.26 6.18
CA ILE A 225 1.76 15.86 6.23
C ILE A 225 0.90 15.62 4.98
N GLY A 226 1.53 15.25 3.85
CA GLY A 226 0.89 15.16 2.54
C GLY A 226 1.03 16.43 1.71
N PRO A 227 1.16 16.32 0.37
CA PRO A 227 1.62 17.41 -0.52
C PRO A 227 0.67 18.61 -0.62
N LYS A 228 -0.60 18.45 -0.23
CA LYS A 228 -1.62 19.50 -0.28
C LYS A 228 -1.88 20.17 1.07
N ASN A 229 -1.13 19.79 2.09
CA ASN A 229 -1.29 20.32 3.44
C ASN A 229 -0.13 21.25 3.78
N THR A 230 -0.41 22.20 4.65
CA THR A 230 0.57 23.09 5.29
C THR A 230 0.46 22.93 6.79
N LEU A 231 1.59 22.96 7.47
CA LEU A 231 1.65 22.82 8.92
C LEU A 231 2.82 23.65 9.45
N GLU A 232 2.51 24.55 10.37
CA GLU A 232 3.50 25.25 11.15
C GLU A 232 3.48 24.71 12.58
N VAL A 233 4.65 24.38 13.09
CA VAL A 233 4.79 23.78 14.42
C VAL A 233 5.80 24.58 15.22
N PRO A 234 5.49 24.97 16.46
CA PRO A 234 6.43 25.62 17.35
C PRO A 234 7.65 24.73 17.62
N GLN A 235 8.84 25.29 17.47
CA GLN A 235 10.09 24.65 17.86
C GLN A 235 10.46 25.15 19.25
N THR A 236 9.97 24.48 20.28
CA THR A 236 10.07 24.96 21.67
C THR A 236 11.07 24.19 22.51
N GLY A 237 11.61 23.10 21.99
CA GLY A 237 12.49 22.20 22.72
C GLY A 237 13.82 21.92 22.03
N ARG A 238 14.65 21.15 22.71
CA ARG A 238 15.93 20.64 22.17
C ARG A 238 15.73 19.70 20.98
N TYR A 239 14.61 18.93 20.98
CA TYR A 239 14.37 17.88 20.01
C TYR A 239 13.53 18.40 18.83
N PRO A 240 13.93 18.10 17.59
CA PRO A 240 13.29 18.66 16.42
C PRO A 240 11.88 18.07 16.16
N TYR A 241 11.02 18.92 15.59
CA TYR A 241 9.80 18.50 14.92
C TYR A 241 9.96 18.78 13.43
N VAL A 242 10.29 17.74 12.65
CA VAL A 242 10.58 17.85 11.23
C VAL A 242 9.29 17.64 10.45
N VAL A 243 8.86 18.66 9.68
CA VAL A 243 7.67 18.60 8.82
C VAL A 243 8.11 18.41 7.37
N LEU A 244 7.58 17.39 6.71
CA LEU A 244 7.81 17.10 5.30
C LEU A 244 6.47 17.01 4.56
N ASN A 245 6.40 17.55 3.35
CA ASN A 245 5.22 17.40 2.52
C ASN A 245 5.05 15.95 2.03
N TYR A 246 6.18 15.28 1.74
CA TYR A 246 6.22 13.90 1.26
C TYR A 246 7.53 13.24 1.67
N VAL A 247 7.53 11.93 1.79
CA VAL A 247 8.74 11.12 2.09
C VAL A 247 9.00 10.18 0.92
N ASP A 248 10.08 10.44 0.19
CA ASP A 248 10.54 9.57 -0.90
C ASP A 248 11.26 8.34 -0.36
N ARG A 249 12.09 8.53 0.69
CA ARG A 249 12.87 7.49 1.35
C ARG A 249 12.12 6.94 2.57
N MET A 250 11.02 6.20 2.30
CA MET A 250 10.23 5.55 3.36
C MET A 250 11.03 4.51 4.15
N ASP A 251 12.01 3.87 3.52
CA ASP A 251 12.98 2.99 4.15
C ASP A 251 13.72 3.69 5.30
N LEU A 252 14.25 4.89 5.04
CA LEU A 252 14.92 5.69 6.07
C LEU A 252 13.93 6.21 7.13
N ALA A 253 12.69 6.60 6.73
CA ALA A 253 11.70 7.04 7.71
C ALA A 253 11.33 5.92 8.69
N TYR A 254 11.15 4.70 8.19
CA TYR A 254 10.92 3.52 9.04
C TYR A 254 12.14 3.16 9.90
N ALA A 255 13.36 3.32 9.37
CA ALA A 255 14.58 3.06 10.14
C ALA A 255 14.82 4.10 11.25
N ALA A 256 14.50 5.37 11.03
CA ALA A 256 14.65 6.44 12.00
C ALA A 256 13.70 6.32 13.19
N ALA A 257 12.49 5.77 12.99
CA ALA A 257 11.39 5.81 13.92
C ALA A 257 11.44 4.69 14.99
N ASP A 258 10.89 4.98 16.17
CA ASP A 258 10.62 4.00 17.22
C ASP A 258 9.14 3.61 17.29
N LEU A 259 8.26 4.53 16.88
CA LEU A 259 6.81 4.36 16.82
C LEU A 259 6.28 5.11 15.60
N VAL A 260 5.25 4.58 14.95
CA VAL A 260 4.54 5.28 13.89
C VAL A 260 3.08 5.52 14.23
N VAL A 261 2.56 6.73 13.91
CA VAL A 261 1.14 7.01 13.82
C VAL A 261 0.77 7.10 12.35
N CYS A 262 -0.13 6.23 11.87
CA CYS A 262 -0.43 6.17 10.45
C CYS A 262 -1.88 5.74 10.13
N ARG A 263 -2.29 5.97 8.87
CA ARG A 263 -3.46 5.28 8.32
C ARG A 263 -3.17 3.78 8.15
N SER A 264 -4.22 2.95 8.17
CA SER A 264 -4.12 1.50 8.03
C SER A 264 -4.50 1.01 6.63
N GLY A 265 -4.03 1.70 5.59
CA GLY A 265 -4.06 1.17 4.22
C GLY A 265 -3.20 -0.10 4.12
N ALA A 266 -3.56 -1.02 3.23
CA ALA A 266 -2.91 -2.33 3.12
C ALA A 266 -1.37 -2.25 2.99
N ASN A 267 -0.87 -1.37 2.10
CA ASN A 267 0.59 -1.16 1.95
C ASN A 267 1.23 -0.72 3.27
N THR A 268 0.65 0.29 3.94
CA THR A 268 1.22 0.83 5.18
C THR A 268 1.24 -0.25 6.28
N VAL A 269 0.14 -0.99 6.45
CA VAL A 269 0.10 -2.08 7.45
C VAL A 269 1.15 -3.13 7.15
N THR A 270 1.26 -3.55 5.88
CA THR A 270 2.23 -4.57 5.47
C THR A 270 3.67 -4.08 5.64
N GLU A 271 3.98 -2.86 5.19
CA GLU A 271 5.33 -2.28 5.31
C GLU A 271 5.74 -2.12 6.78
N VAL A 272 4.91 -1.44 7.56
CA VAL A 272 5.18 -1.13 8.97
C VAL A 272 5.34 -2.40 9.82
N SER A 273 4.43 -3.37 9.63
CA SER A 273 4.50 -4.65 10.35
C SER A 273 5.67 -5.50 9.88
N GLY A 274 5.92 -5.53 8.56
CA GLY A 274 7.02 -6.30 7.98
C GLY A 274 8.40 -5.86 8.47
N VAL A 275 8.58 -4.56 8.69
CA VAL A 275 9.84 -4.03 9.26
C VAL A 275 9.86 -4.03 10.79
N GLY A 276 8.81 -4.54 11.45
CA GLY A 276 8.72 -4.58 12.91
C GLY A 276 8.69 -3.20 13.57
N LEU A 277 8.09 -2.18 12.94
CA LEU A 277 7.91 -0.87 13.54
C LEU A 277 6.59 -0.86 14.32
N PRO A 278 6.61 -0.64 15.66
CA PRO A 278 5.40 -0.47 16.46
C PRO A 278 4.50 0.63 15.90
N ALA A 279 3.19 0.40 15.87
CA ALA A 279 2.26 1.30 15.19
C ALA A 279 1.00 1.64 15.98
N ILE A 280 0.55 2.89 15.82
CA ILE A 280 -0.79 3.36 16.15
C ILE A 280 -1.53 3.55 14.82
N TYR A 281 -2.44 2.62 14.55
CA TYR A 281 -3.25 2.62 13.34
C TYR A 281 -4.53 3.46 13.52
N VAL A 282 -4.74 4.41 12.63
CA VAL A 282 -5.92 5.28 12.60
C VAL A 282 -6.66 5.05 11.28
N PRO A 283 -7.63 4.12 11.22
CA PRO A 283 -8.34 3.82 9.99
C PRO A 283 -9.03 5.03 9.39
N LEU A 284 -9.07 5.10 8.05
CA LEU A 284 -9.84 6.10 7.35
C LEU A 284 -11.34 5.90 7.64
N PRO A 285 -12.09 6.95 8.07
CA PRO A 285 -13.48 6.79 8.51
C PRO A 285 -14.49 6.64 7.35
N ILE A 286 -14.02 6.72 6.11
CA ILE A 286 -14.83 6.61 4.88
C ILE A 286 -14.43 5.36 4.09
N GLY A 287 -15.31 4.90 3.20
CA GLY A 287 -15.10 3.69 2.42
C GLY A 287 -15.95 2.52 2.94
N ASN A 288 -15.47 1.31 2.76
CA ASN A 288 -16.15 0.07 3.16
C ASN A 288 -15.56 -0.55 4.46
N GLY A 289 -14.75 0.22 5.21
CA GLY A 289 -14.16 -0.24 6.46
C GLY A 289 -12.91 -1.12 6.30
N GLU A 290 -12.39 -1.27 5.08
CA GLU A 290 -11.22 -2.10 4.79
C GLU A 290 -10.01 -1.80 5.65
N GLN A 291 -9.76 -0.52 5.97
CA GLN A 291 -8.57 -0.13 6.72
C GLN A 291 -8.56 -0.68 8.16
N ARG A 292 -9.73 -0.74 8.82
CA ARG A 292 -9.82 -1.37 10.14
C ARG A 292 -9.48 -2.86 10.06
N LEU A 293 -9.98 -3.55 9.04
CA LEU A 293 -9.76 -4.97 8.83
C LEU A 293 -8.34 -5.29 8.35
N ASN A 294 -7.70 -4.39 7.62
CA ASN A 294 -6.28 -4.53 7.26
C ASN A 294 -5.37 -4.53 8.50
N ALA A 295 -5.65 -3.64 9.49
CA ALA A 295 -4.85 -3.58 10.71
C ALA A 295 -5.15 -4.72 11.70
N LYS A 296 -6.36 -5.32 11.62
CA LYS A 296 -6.85 -6.28 12.61
C LYS A 296 -5.88 -7.44 12.91
N PRO A 297 -5.28 -8.14 11.92
CA PRO A 297 -4.37 -9.25 12.21
C PRO A 297 -3.16 -8.85 13.07
N VAL A 298 -2.65 -7.64 12.88
CA VAL A 298 -1.49 -7.11 13.62
C VAL A 298 -1.91 -6.64 15.03
N VAL A 299 -3.07 -6.00 15.12
CA VAL A 299 -3.62 -5.52 16.41
C VAL A 299 -4.02 -6.68 17.32
N ASP A 300 -4.64 -7.71 16.76
CA ASP A 300 -5.09 -8.90 17.53
C ASP A 300 -3.95 -9.64 18.24
N VAL A 301 -2.74 -9.58 17.68
CA VAL A 301 -1.54 -10.18 18.31
C VAL A 301 -0.77 -9.19 19.20
N GLY A 302 -1.24 -7.96 19.33
CA GLY A 302 -0.57 -6.93 20.10
C GLY A 302 0.57 -6.21 19.37
N GLY A 303 0.72 -6.38 18.03
CA GLY A 303 1.74 -5.73 17.21
C GLY A 303 1.43 -4.26 16.88
N GLY A 304 0.25 -3.76 17.25
CA GLY A 304 -0.17 -2.38 17.05
C GLY A 304 -1.35 -1.98 17.92
N VAL A 305 -1.60 -0.69 17.99
CA VAL A 305 -2.78 -0.10 18.63
C VAL A 305 -3.71 0.42 17.54
N LEU A 306 -5.00 0.17 17.66
CA LEU A 306 -6.01 0.72 16.74
C LEU A 306 -6.83 1.77 17.49
N ILE A 307 -6.95 2.95 16.89
CA ILE A 307 -7.77 4.04 17.42
C ILE A 307 -8.69 4.59 16.34
N ASP A 308 -9.92 4.92 16.70
CA ASP A 308 -10.85 5.51 15.76
C ASP A 308 -10.43 6.94 15.37
N ASN A 309 -10.73 7.31 14.11
CA ASN A 309 -10.33 8.63 13.61
C ASN A 309 -10.89 9.79 14.45
N ALA A 310 -12.09 9.65 15.00
CA ALA A 310 -12.70 10.66 15.85
C ALA A 310 -12.03 10.78 17.24
N GLU A 311 -11.46 9.67 17.73
CA GLU A 311 -10.76 9.61 19.02
C GLU A 311 -9.30 10.10 18.90
N MET A 312 -8.75 10.16 17.70
CA MET A 312 -7.40 10.67 17.45
C MET A 312 -7.39 12.19 17.62
N THR A 313 -7.28 12.64 18.85
CA THR A 313 -7.27 14.06 19.27
C THR A 313 -5.92 14.46 19.85
N THR A 314 -5.65 15.76 19.93
CA THR A 314 -4.46 16.29 20.63
C THR A 314 -4.37 15.78 22.07
N GLY A 315 -5.50 15.74 22.80
CA GLY A 315 -5.55 15.21 24.16
C GLY A 315 -5.15 13.73 24.23
N TRP A 316 -5.61 12.92 23.28
CA TRP A 316 -5.25 11.52 23.21
C TRP A 316 -3.74 11.33 22.92
N VAL A 317 -3.19 12.08 21.97
CA VAL A 317 -1.75 12.05 21.63
C VAL A 317 -0.92 12.40 22.85
N ARG A 318 -1.26 13.49 23.55
CA ARG A 318 -0.60 13.97 24.76
C ARG A 318 -0.58 12.92 25.87
N ALA A 319 -1.68 12.22 26.06
CA ALA A 319 -1.80 11.24 27.13
C ALA A 319 -1.12 9.91 26.83
N ASN A 320 -1.12 9.45 25.58
CA ASN A 320 -0.76 8.06 25.24
C ASN A 320 0.60 7.92 24.53
N VAL A 321 0.96 8.86 23.65
CA VAL A 321 2.16 8.71 22.82
C VAL A 321 3.44 8.76 23.64
N PRO A 322 3.64 9.70 24.60
CA PRO A 322 4.85 9.72 25.42
C PRO A 322 5.01 8.45 26.27
N GLN A 323 3.92 7.98 26.88
CA GLN A 323 3.96 6.75 27.68
C GLN A 323 4.41 5.56 26.84
N LEU A 324 3.87 5.41 25.63
CA LEU A 324 4.22 4.29 24.75
C LEU A 324 5.66 4.41 24.24
N LEU A 325 6.13 5.60 23.85
CA LEU A 325 7.49 5.81 23.33
C LEU A 325 8.59 5.61 24.39
N HIS A 326 8.28 5.85 25.67
CA HIS A 326 9.22 5.61 26.76
C HIS A 326 9.16 4.17 27.31
N ASP A 327 8.16 3.38 26.96
CA ASP A 327 8.04 1.96 27.34
C ASP A 327 8.75 1.07 26.31
N ARG A 328 10.06 0.94 26.46
CA ARG A 328 10.91 0.14 25.56
C ARG A 328 10.53 -1.35 25.53
N GLU A 329 10.12 -1.88 26.66
CA GLU A 329 9.70 -3.29 26.75
C GLU A 329 8.44 -3.52 25.91
N ARG A 330 7.46 -2.66 26.04
CA ARG A 330 6.23 -2.70 25.25
C ARG A 330 6.49 -2.49 23.75
N LEU A 331 7.34 -1.54 23.36
CA LEU A 331 7.71 -1.34 21.95
C LEU A 331 8.40 -2.59 21.37
N THR A 332 9.28 -3.23 22.13
CA THR A 332 9.94 -4.47 21.72
C THR A 332 8.95 -5.61 21.54
N ALA A 333 8.02 -5.79 22.48
CA ALA A 333 6.96 -6.78 22.38
C ALA A 333 6.06 -6.55 21.17
N MET A 334 5.65 -5.29 20.92
CA MET A 334 4.87 -4.90 19.73
C MET A 334 5.63 -5.20 18.44
N SER A 335 6.90 -4.87 18.37
CA SER A 335 7.77 -5.14 17.21
C SER A 335 7.83 -6.63 16.89
N THR A 336 8.10 -7.45 17.90
CA THR A 336 8.17 -8.91 17.75
C THR A 336 6.82 -9.51 17.31
N ALA A 337 5.72 -9.06 17.91
CA ALA A 337 4.38 -9.52 17.55
C ALA A 337 4.00 -9.15 16.11
N ALA A 338 4.35 -7.94 15.66
CA ALA A 338 4.03 -7.47 14.32
C ALA A 338 4.73 -8.28 13.21
N THR A 339 6.03 -8.57 13.38
CA THR A 339 6.83 -9.28 12.36
C THR A 339 6.38 -10.73 12.13
N GLY A 340 5.72 -11.36 13.11
CA GLY A 340 5.23 -12.73 12.99
C GLY A 340 3.96 -12.91 12.15
N VAL A 341 3.27 -11.82 11.80
CA VAL A 341 1.91 -11.88 11.20
C VAL A 341 1.94 -11.67 9.69
N ILE A 342 2.75 -10.74 9.22
CA ILE A 342 2.74 -10.28 7.82
C ILE A 342 3.93 -10.87 7.07
N ARG A 343 3.67 -11.43 5.88
CA ARG A 343 4.70 -11.93 4.99
C ARG A 343 5.43 -10.79 4.30
N THR A 344 6.75 -10.87 4.26
CA THR A 344 7.60 -9.89 3.55
C THR A 344 8.15 -10.44 2.22
N ASP A 345 7.93 -11.73 1.92
CA ASP A 345 8.37 -12.43 0.71
C ASP A 345 7.30 -12.51 -0.40
N ALA A 346 6.23 -11.72 -0.26
CA ALA A 346 5.05 -11.78 -1.13
C ALA A 346 5.34 -11.42 -2.59
N ASP A 347 6.27 -10.52 -2.84
CA ASP A 347 6.73 -10.13 -4.18
C ASP A 347 7.34 -11.33 -4.93
N ASP A 348 8.28 -12.04 -4.31
CA ASP A 348 8.92 -13.23 -4.87
C ASP A 348 7.92 -14.38 -5.05
N ARG A 349 7.04 -14.60 -4.07
CA ARG A 349 6.02 -15.65 -4.15
C ARG A 349 5.02 -15.41 -5.27
N LEU A 350 4.49 -14.20 -5.37
CA LEU A 350 3.53 -13.86 -6.44
C LEU A 350 4.19 -13.96 -7.80
N ALA A 351 5.44 -13.49 -7.94
CA ALA A 351 6.19 -13.57 -9.18
C ALA A 351 6.38 -15.03 -9.63
N ARG A 352 6.77 -15.94 -8.73
CA ARG A 352 6.88 -17.38 -9.04
C ARG A 352 5.55 -17.98 -9.48
N ILE A 353 4.46 -17.71 -8.77
CA ILE A 353 3.11 -18.16 -9.14
C ILE A 353 2.73 -17.69 -10.53
N ILE A 354 3.04 -16.44 -10.89
CA ILE A 354 2.76 -15.91 -12.23
C ILE A 354 3.55 -16.68 -13.29
N LEU A 355 4.84 -16.93 -13.07
CA LEU A 355 5.69 -17.70 -14.00
C LEU A 355 5.24 -19.14 -14.13
N ASP A 356 4.79 -19.78 -13.04
CA ASP A 356 4.22 -21.14 -13.07
C ASP A 356 2.92 -21.20 -13.89
N VAL A 357 2.08 -20.17 -13.81
CA VAL A 357 0.86 -20.06 -14.63
C VAL A 357 1.21 -19.94 -16.11
N VAL A 358 2.22 -19.15 -16.46
CA VAL A 358 2.73 -19.05 -17.85
C VAL A 358 3.26 -20.39 -18.33
N GLY A 359 4.11 -21.07 -17.54
CA GLY A 359 4.69 -22.37 -17.90
C GLY A 359 3.66 -23.50 -18.07
N SER A 360 2.53 -23.43 -17.34
CA SER A 360 1.45 -24.42 -17.43
C SER A 360 0.50 -24.19 -18.61
N ALA A 361 0.52 -23.01 -19.21
CA ALA A 361 -0.33 -22.65 -20.34
C ALA A 361 0.36 -22.85 -21.70
N SER A 362 1.69 -23.06 -21.68
CA SER A 362 2.52 -23.40 -22.84
C SER A 362 2.52 -24.90 -23.12
#